data_795e65864f8bfc6c1137dc1e2e6faba0
#
_entry.id   795e65864f8bfc6c1137dc1e2e6faba0
#
_cell.length_a   1.000
_cell.length_b   1.000
_cell.length_c   1.000
_cell.angle_alpha   90.00
_cell.angle_beta   90.00
_cell.angle_gamma   90.00
#
_symmetry.space_group_name_H-M   'P 1'
#
loop_
_entity.id
_entity.type
_entity.pdbx_description
1 polymer ?
#
loop_
_entity_poly.entity_id
_entity_poly.type
_entity_poly.pdbx_seq_one_letter_code
_entity_poly.pdbx_strand_id
1 'polypeptide(L)'
;MKLNAININTSRSVADKIRFCFWIYLILLIFEGGLRKWFLPGLSDALLVIRDPFALYVVFLSLKYHLLRGSLIVNILFIYSIITFVLTLIWGHQNVFVALYGVRITLLHIPCIFIFGKTLTKSDVHLIGKCVLYISVLMFIVILLQYFSPTSAWINRGVGGVGTSGFSGLLDI
;
A
#
# COMPACT_ATOMS: atom_id res chain seq x y z
N MET A 1 33.43 8.74 22.78
CA MET A 1 33.60 8.35 21.38
C MET A 1 32.91 7.02 21.00
N LYS A 2 32.88 5.97 21.85
CA LYS A 2 32.18 4.68 21.59
C LYS A 2 30.65 4.76 21.51
N LEU A 3 30.00 5.65 22.27
CA LEU A 3 28.56 5.80 22.31
C LEU A 3 27.96 6.31 20.96
N ASN A 4 28.68 7.17 20.24
CA ASN A 4 28.23 7.66 18.93
C ASN A 4 28.31 6.60 17.83
N ALA A 5 29.31 5.73 17.86
CA ALA A 5 29.48 4.65 16.87
C ALA A 5 28.42 3.56 17.01
N ILE A 6 28.04 3.20 18.24
CA ILE A 6 26.98 2.22 18.51
C ILE A 6 25.62 2.78 18.04
N ASN A 7 25.35 4.07 18.23
CA ASN A 7 24.11 4.71 17.83
C ASN A 7 23.99 4.81 16.30
N ILE A 8 25.09 5.09 15.59
CA ILE A 8 25.15 5.15 14.13
C ILE A 8 24.89 3.77 13.50
N ASN A 9 25.52 2.72 14.02
CA ASN A 9 25.34 1.35 13.51
C ASN A 9 23.92 0.82 13.75
N THR A 10 23.32 1.11 14.90
CA THR A 10 21.93 0.74 15.20
C THR A 10 20.97 1.48 14.28
N SER A 11 21.18 2.77 14.03
CA SER A 11 20.36 3.58 13.11
C SER A 11 20.45 3.05 11.67
N ARG A 12 21.64 2.65 11.21
CA ARG A 12 21.86 2.07 9.88
C ARG A 12 21.15 0.74 9.72
N SER A 13 21.30 -0.16 10.69
CA SER A 13 20.61 -1.46 10.71
C SER A 13 19.08 -1.32 10.69
N VAL A 14 18.52 -0.32 11.37
CA VAL A 14 17.07 -0.06 11.36
C VAL A 14 16.60 0.47 10.01
N ALA A 15 17.35 1.39 9.41
CA ALA A 15 17.05 1.90 8.08
C ALA A 15 17.08 0.78 7.02
N ASP A 16 18.04 -0.15 7.11
CA ASP A 16 18.11 -1.29 6.18
C ASP A 16 16.93 -2.24 6.34
N LYS A 17 16.47 -2.51 7.56
CA LYS A 17 15.25 -3.30 7.83
C LYS A 17 14.00 -2.63 7.25
N ILE A 18 13.86 -1.31 7.43
CA ILE A 18 12.73 -0.55 6.89
C ILE A 18 12.76 -0.56 5.36
N ARG A 19 13.93 -0.40 4.73
CA ARG A 19 14.10 -0.52 3.28
C ARG A 19 13.72 -1.91 2.75
N PHE A 20 14.13 -2.96 3.43
CA PHE A 20 13.72 -4.32 3.08
C PHE A 20 12.21 -4.51 3.13
N CYS A 21 11.56 -4.04 4.20
CA CYS A 21 10.10 -4.06 4.31
C CYS A 21 9.43 -3.21 3.22
N PHE A 22 10.02 -2.07 2.84
CA PHE A 22 9.52 -1.26 1.74
C PHE A 22 9.49 -2.03 0.42
N TRP A 23 10.56 -2.76 0.07
CA TRP A 23 10.59 -3.53 -1.17
C TRP A 23 9.54 -4.65 -1.19
N ILE A 24 9.37 -5.37 -0.07
CA ILE A 24 8.30 -6.37 0.04
C ILE A 24 6.93 -5.71 -0.10
N TYR A 25 6.70 -4.60 0.62
CA TYR A 25 5.45 -3.85 0.55
C TYR A 25 5.14 -3.36 -0.86
N LEU A 26 6.13 -2.85 -1.59
CA LEU A 26 5.99 -2.38 -2.97
C LEU A 26 5.65 -3.53 -3.92
N ILE A 27 6.34 -4.66 -3.81
CA ILE A 27 6.05 -5.86 -4.60
C ILE A 27 4.61 -6.33 -4.35
N LEU A 28 4.21 -6.45 -3.09
CA LEU A 28 2.86 -6.85 -2.74
C LEU A 28 1.82 -5.86 -3.27
N LEU A 29 2.09 -4.54 -3.19
CA LEU A 29 1.22 -3.50 -3.72
C LEU A 29 0.98 -3.64 -5.23
N ILE A 30 2.06 -3.89 -5.99
CA ILE A 30 2.00 -3.99 -7.46
C ILE A 30 1.25 -5.26 -7.88
N PHE A 31 1.55 -6.38 -7.24
CA PHE A 31 0.99 -7.68 -7.65
C PHE A 31 -0.38 -7.98 -7.03
N GLU A 32 -0.75 -7.33 -5.92
CA GLU A 32 -2.04 -7.56 -5.25
C GLU A 32 -3.23 -7.47 -6.21
N GLY A 33 -3.30 -6.41 -7.02
CA GLY A 33 -4.40 -6.20 -7.96
C GLY A 33 -4.56 -7.35 -8.95
N GLY A 34 -3.47 -7.79 -9.56
CA GLY A 34 -3.47 -8.92 -10.50
C GLY A 34 -3.78 -10.26 -9.82
N LEU A 35 -3.21 -10.50 -8.64
CA LEU A 35 -3.48 -11.71 -7.87
C LEU A 35 -4.97 -11.82 -7.50
N ARG A 36 -5.57 -10.75 -6.99
CA ARG A 36 -6.98 -10.70 -6.60
C ARG A 36 -7.93 -10.83 -7.78
N LYS A 37 -7.53 -10.35 -8.95
CA LYS A 37 -8.37 -10.34 -10.14
C LYS A 37 -8.30 -11.65 -10.92
N TRP A 38 -7.08 -12.15 -11.15
CA TRP A 38 -6.85 -13.21 -12.15
C TRP A 38 -6.41 -14.54 -11.54
N PHE A 39 -5.52 -14.51 -10.53
CA PHE A 39 -4.86 -15.73 -10.04
C PHE A 39 -5.53 -16.31 -8.79
N LEU A 40 -5.89 -15.49 -7.82
CA LEU A 40 -6.41 -15.90 -6.53
C LEU A 40 -7.70 -15.14 -6.15
N PRO A 41 -8.77 -15.19 -6.99
CA PRO A 41 -10.00 -14.43 -6.72
C PRO A 41 -10.67 -14.85 -5.40
N GLY A 42 -10.61 -16.12 -5.02
CA GLY A 42 -11.16 -16.63 -3.75
C GLY A 42 -10.44 -16.13 -2.49
N LEU A 43 -9.22 -15.57 -2.63
CA LEU A 43 -8.44 -14.98 -1.54
C LEU A 43 -8.39 -13.45 -1.62
N SER A 44 -9.31 -12.82 -2.34
CA SER A 44 -9.26 -11.37 -2.60
C SER A 44 -9.22 -10.55 -1.31
N ASP A 45 -9.97 -10.93 -0.27
CA ASP A 45 -10.03 -10.22 1.00
C ASP A 45 -8.78 -10.44 1.86
N ALA A 46 -8.25 -11.66 1.86
CA ALA A 46 -7.00 -11.97 2.54
C ALA A 46 -5.81 -11.23 1.91
N LEU A 47 -5.77 -11.15 0.58
CA LEU A 47 -4.73 -10.41 -0.14
C LEU A 47 -4.79 -8.90 0.13
N LEU A 48 -5.98 -8.34 0.42
CA LEU A 48 -6.12 -6.94 0.81
C LEU A 48 -5.34 -6.60 2.08
N VAL A 49 -5.22 -7.56 2.99
CA VAL A 49 -4.61 -7.39 4.33
C VAL A 49 -3.15 -7.84 4.36
N ILE A 50 -2.67 -8.51 3.31
CA ILE A 50 -1.32 -9.13 3.28
C ILE A 50 -0.17 -8.13 3.50
N ARG A 51 -0.39 -6.85 3.19
CA ARG A 51 0.60 -5.77 3.38
C ARG A 51 0.67 -5.23 4.81
N ASP A 52 -0.39 -5.44 5.60
CA ASP A 52 -0.51 -4.85 6.94
C ASP A 52 0.58 -5.29 7.92
N PRO A 53 0.98 -6.57 7.97
CA PRO A 53 2.05 -7.00 8.85
C PRO A 53 3.36 -6.22 8.62
N PHE A 54 3.69 -5.93 7.36
CA PHE A 54 4.88 -5.17 7.00
C PHE A 54 4.73 -3.70 7.38
N ALA A 55 3.56 -3.11 7.14
CA ALA A 55 3.26 -1.74 7.54
C ALA A 55 3.30 -1.60 9.08
N LEU A 56 2.69 -2.53 9.83
CA LEU A 56 2.73 -2.58 11.29
C LEU A 56 4.16 -2.67 11.81
N TYR A 57 4.98 -3.54 11.24
CA TYR A 57 6.37 -3.68 11.62
C TYR A 57 7.18 -2.40 11.39
N VAL A 58 6.97 -1.74 10.25
CA VAL A 58 7.62 -0.46 9.92
C VAL A 58 7.20 0.64 10.88
N VAL A 59 5.90 0.76 11.18
CA VAL A 59 5.39 1.73 12.16
C VAL A 59 5.94 1.42 13.55
N PHE A 60 5.95 0.16 13.98
CA PHE A 60 6.52 -0.26 15.26
C PHE A 60 8.00 0.11 15.39
N LEU A 61 8.81 -0.17 14.37
CA LEU A 61 10.23 0.25 14.35
C LEU A 61 10.36 1.78 14.43
N SER A 62 9.52 2.49 13.70
CA SER A 62 9.53 3.96 13.71
C SER A 62 9.20 4.54 15.08
N LEU A 63 8.23 3.98 15.79
CA LEU A 63 7.88 4.39 17.15
C LEU A 63 9.01 4.06 18.13
N LYS A 64 9.56 2.83 18.07
CA LYS A 64 10.65 2.38 18.93
C LYS A 64 11.92 3.25 18.80
N TYR A 65 12.25 3.66 17.58
CA TYR A 65 13.45 4.45 17.29
C TYR A 65 13.17 5.94 17.10
N HIS A 66 11.97 6.38 17.43
CA HIS A 66 11.55 7.78 17.41
C HIS A 66 11.72 8.50 16.05
N LEU A 67 11.62 7.77 14.92
CA LEU A 67 11.78 8.34 13.58
C LEU A 67 10.72 9.40 13.24
N LEU A 68 9.53 9.30 13.81
CA LEU A 68 8.40 10.23 13.61
C LEU A 68 8.17 11.15 14.81
N ARG A 69 9.06 11.16 15.81
CA ARG A 69 8.90 11.98 17.02
C ARG A 69 8.85 13.47 16.66
N GLY A 70 7.85 14.17 17.19
CA GLY A 70 7.64 15.61 16.92
C GLY A 70 7.08 15.93 15.54
N SER A 71 6.65 14.94 14.77
CA SER A 71 6.03 15.19 13.46
C SER A 71 4.60 15.71 13.63
N LEU A 72 4.37 16.98 13.29
CA LEU A 72 3.02 17.58 13.25
C LEU A 72 2.07 16.78 12.35
N ILE A 73 2.59 16.21 11.25
CA ILE A 73 1.81 15.41 10.31
C ILE A 73 1.19 14.19 10.99
N VAL A 74 1.96 13.45 11.81
CA VAL A 74 1.46 12.27 12.54
C VAL A 74 0.37 12.65 13.52
N ASN A 75 0.53 13.78 14.22
CA ASN A 75 -0.49 14.26 15.15
C ASN A 75 -1.78 14.66 14.40
N ILE A 76 -1.66 15.34 13.25
CA ILE A 76 -2.79 15.71 12.41
C ILE A 76 -3.50 14.45 11.90
N LEU A 77 -2.78 13.45 11.42
CA LEU A 77 -3.35 12.19 10.95
C LEU A 77 -4.09 11.45 12.06
N PHE A 78 -3.57 11.49 13.29
CA PHE A 78 -4.24 10.87 14.43
C PHE A 78 -5.57 11.56 14.75
N ILE A 79 -5.58 12.89 14.83
CA ILE A 79 -6.80 13.69 15.06
C ILE A 79 -7.81 13.46 13.91
N TYR A 80 -7.35 13.54 12.67
CA TYR A 80 -8.17 13.30 11.49
C TYR A 80 -8.79 11.89 11.51
N SER A 81 -8.03 10.89 11.90
CA SER A 81 -8.51 9.50 11.99
C SER A 81 -9.62 9.34 13.04
N ILE A 82 -9.50 10.01 14.19
CA ILE A 82 -10.56 9.99 15.22
C ILE A 82 -11.83 10.67 14.68
N ILE A 83 -11.69 11.84 14.07
CA ILE A 83 -12.83 12.59 13.52
C ILE A 83 -13.54 11.74 12.45
N THR A 84 -12.80 11.19 11.49
CA THR A 84 -13.41 10.37 10.42
C THR A 84 -14.04 9.09 10.95
N PHE A 85 -13.46 8.46 11.97
CA PHE A 85 -14.04 7.30 12.63
C PHE A 85 -15.42 7.63 13.22
N VAL A 86 -15.50 8.70 14.00
CA VAL A 86 -16.74 9.16 14.63
C VAL A 86 -17.79 9.54 13.59
N LEU A 87 -17.39 10.31 12.55
CA LEU A 87 -18.29 10.71 11.48
C LEU A 87 -18.84 9.49 10.69
N THR A 88 -18.00 8.48 10.44
CA THR A 88 -18.44 7.25 9.77
C THR A 88 -19.48 6.49 10.57
N LEU A 89 -19.37 6.50 11.91
CA LEU A 89 -20.34 5.83 12.79
C LEU A 89 -21.66 6.61 12.91
N ILE A 90 -21.61 7.96 12.91
CA ILE A 90 -22.82 8.78 13.16
C ILE A 90 -23.58 9.06 11.86
N TRP A 91 -22.91 9.54 10.83
CA TRP A 91 -23.54 9.98 9.58
C TRP A 91 -23.22 9.13 8.35
N GLY A 92 -22.17 8.30 8.43
CA GLY A 92 -21.72 7.48 7.29
C GLY A 92 -22.46 6.15 7.22
N HIS A 93 -21.68 5.09 7.01
CA HIS A 93 -22.22 3.73 6.83
C HIS A 93 -22.76 3.09 8.11
N GLN A 94 -22.60 3.73 9.28
CA GLN A 94 -22.98 3.19 10.60
C GLN A 94 -22.41 1.80 10.89
N ASN A 95 -21.32 1.44 10.22
CA ASN A 95 -20.66 0.15 10.31
C ASN A 95 -19.25 0.31 10.88
N VAL A 96 -19.02 -0.32 12.03
CA VAL A 96 -17.73 -0.27 12.73
C VAL A 96 -16.58 -0.81 11.88
N PHE A 97 -16.81 -1.86 11.10
CA PHE A 97 -15.77 -2.45 10.24
C PHE A 97 -15.33 -1.48 9.14
N VAL A 98 -16.24 -0.73 8.54
CA VAL A 98 -15.92 0.31 7.54
C VAL A 98 -15.13 1.44 8.20
N ALA A 99 -15.52 1.87 9.39
CA ALA A 99 -14.82 2.90 10.15
C ALA A 99 -13.39 2.45 10.53
N LEU A 100 -13.22 1.21 11.01
CA LEU A 100 -11.91 0.62 11.32
C LEU A 100 -11.01 0.49 10.08
N TYR A 101 -11.60 0.16 8.92
CA TYR A 101 -10.86 0.11 7.68
C TYR A 101 -10.30 1.48 7.28
N GLY A 102 -11.07 2.55 7.47
CA GLY A 102 -10.59 3.92 7.26
C GLY A 102 -9.45 4.31 8.20
N VAL A 103 -9.58 3.97 9.49
CA VAL A 103 -8.52 4.18 10.52
C VAL A 103 -7.25 3.41 10.14
N ARG A 104 -7.37 2.15 9.70
CA ARG A 104 -6.26 1.33 9.23
C ARG A 104 -5.45 2.04 8.13
N ILE A 105 -6.13 2.58 7.13
CA ILE A 105 -5.45 3.31 6.04
C ILE A 105 -4.74 4.55 6.60
N THR A 106 -5.42 5.33 7.40
CA THR A 106 -4.92 6.63 7.89
C THR A 106 -3.78 6.49 8.89
N LEU A 107 -3.86 5.54 9.84
CA LEU A 107 -2.85 5.39 10.89
C LEU A 107 -1.78 4.36 10.59
N LEU A 108 -1.98 3.48 9.62
CA LEU A 108 -1.01 2.45 9.27
C LEU A 108 -0.28 2.77 7.97
N HIS A 109 -1.00 2.97 6.88
CA HIS A 109 -0.37 3.10 5.57
C HIS A 109 0.17 4.51 5.29
N ILE A 110 -0.54 5.57 5.67
CA ILE A 110 -0.07 6.95 5.42
C ILE A 110 1.22 7.26 6.18
N PRO A 111 1.39 6.95 7.49
CA PRO A 111 2.66 7.15 8.17
C PRO A 111 3.84 6.39 7.53
N CYS A 112 3.61 5.21 6.94
CA CYS A 112 4.65 4.47 6.23
C CYS A 112 5.28 5.29 5.10
N ILE A 113 4.51 6.13 4.39
CA ILE A 113 5.03 6.99 3.31
C ILE A 113 6.12 7.92 3.85
N PHE A 114 5.88 8.53 5.01
CA PHE A 114 6.85 9.45 5.64
C PHE A 114 8.08 8.70 6.19
N ILE A 115 7.87 7.49 6.73
CA ILE A 115 8.96 6.64 7.20
C ILE A 115 9.84 6.23 6.03
N PHE A 116 9.25 5.75 4.95
CA PHE A 116 9.96 5.36 3.73
C PHE A 116 10.72 6.55 3.12
N GLY A 117 10.08 7.74 3.04
CA GLY A 117 10.73 8.95 2.55
C GLY A 117 11.97 9.37 3.35
N LYS A 118 12.03 9.03 4.65
CA LYS A 118 13.21 9.28 5.50
C LYS A 118 14.32 8.23 5.39
N THR A 119 14.00 7.03 4.95
CA THR A 119 14.90 5.87 4.98
C THR A 119 15.42 5.47 3.60
N LEU A 120 14.67 5.77 2.53
CA LEU A 120 15.08 5.48 1.16
C LEU A 120 16.22 6.38 0.71
N THR A 121 17.16 5.81 -0.03
CA THR A 121 18.27 6.53 -0.64
C THR A 121 17.90 7.03 -2.04
N LYS A 122 18.69 7.94 -2.59
CA LYS A 122 18.54 8.40 -3.99
C LYS A 122 18.62 7.24 -4.99
N SER A 123 19.47 6.25 -4.72
CA SER A 123 19.59 5.03 -5.53
C SER A 123 18.31 4.20 -5.50
N ASP A 124 17.68 4.05 -4.34
CA ASP A 124 16.41 3.33 -4.20
C ASP A 124 15.31 4.03 -5.01
N VAL A 125 15.21 5.36 -4.89
CA VAL A 125 14.21 6.15 -5.64
C VAL A 125 14.41 6.00 -7.17
N HIS A 126 15.66 6.03 -7.63
CA HIS A 126 15.97 5.82 -9.05
C HIS A 126 15.59 4.40 -9.52
N LEU A 127 15.85 3.39 -8.69
CA LEU A 127 15.46 2.00 -8.98
C LEU A 127 13.94 1.84 -9.00
N ILE A 128 13.22 2.44 -8.06
CA ILE A 128 11.75 2.47 -8.07
C ILE A 128 11.22 3.08 -9.37
N GLY A 129 11.77 4.23 -9.77
CA GLY A 129 11.40 4.89 -11.03
C GLY A 129 11.58 3.98 -12.24
N LYS A 130 12.71 3.27 -12.35
CA LYS A 130 12.94 2.28 -13.41
C LYS A 130 11.94 1.13 -13.36
N CYS A 131 11.69 0.55 -12.18
CA CYS A 131 10.72 -0.53 -12.01
C CYS A 131 9.33 -0.09 -12.45
N VAL A 132 8.88 1.09 -12.05
CA VAL A 132 7.56 1.64 -12.43
C VAL A 132 7.48 1.83 -13.94
N LEU A 133 8.52 2.34 -14.59
CA LEU A 133 8.56 2.49 -16.07
C LEU A 133 8.44 1.14 -16.78
N TYR A 134 9.18 0.12 -16.35
CA TYR A 134 9.07 -1.22 -16.98
C TYR A 134 7.68 -1.83 -16.76
N ILE A 135 7.14 -1.70 -15.55
CA ILE A 135 5.80 -2.22 -15.24
C ILE A 135 4.72 -1.47 -16.03
N SER A 136 4.87 -0.16 -16.25
CA SER A 136 3.90 0.62 -17.04
C SER A 136 3.78 0.12 -18.48
N VAL A 137 4.86 -0.35 -19.09
CA VAL A 137 4.82 -0.96 -20.44
C VAL A 137 4.01 -2.25 -20.41
N LEU A 138 4.21 -3.11 -19.41
CA LEU A 138 3.43 -4.34 -19.26
C LEU A 138 1.95 -4.02 -19.00
N MET A 139 1.67 -3.04 -18.15
CA MET A 139 0.31 -2.59 -17.87
C MET A 139 -0.38 -2.00 -19.09
N PHE A 140 0.34 -1.29 -19.94
CA PHE A 140 -0.18 -0.78 -21.21
C PHE A 140 -0.64 -1.92 -22.12
N ILE A 141 0.14 -3.00 -22.24
CA ILE A 141 -0.25 -4.18 -23.02
C ILE A 141 -1.51 -4.82 -22.44
N VAL A 142 -1.59 -4.96 -21.09
CA VAL A 142 -2.77 -5.51 -20.43
C VAL A 142 -4.00 -4.65 -20.68
N ILE A 143 -3.89 -3.32 -20.62
CA ILE A 143 -4.99 -2.38 -20.90
C ILE A 143 -5.44 -2.51 -22.34
N LEU A 144 -4.53 -2.61 -23.31
CA LEU A 144 -4.89 -2.84 -24.71
C LEU A 144 -5.65 -4.15 -24.89
N LEU A 145 -5.18 -5.23 -24.28
CA LEU A 145 -5.87 -6.52 -24.33
C LEU A 145 -7.26 -6.45 -23.70
N GLN A 146 -7.43 -5.73 -22.58
CA GLN A 146 -8.74 -5.51 -21.98
C GLN A 146 -9.67 -4.71 -22.89
N TYR A 147 -9.14 -3.66 -23.54
CA TYR A 147 -9.90 -2.79 -24.43
C TYR A 147 -10.42 -3.52 -25.68
N PHE A 148 -9.61 -4.40 -26.27
CA PHE A 148 -9.97 -5.18 -27.46
C PHE A 148 -10.65 -6.52 -27.14
N SER A 149 -10.91 -6.83 -25.88
CA SER A 149 -11.59 -8.06 -25.47
C SER A 149 -13.04 -7.77 -25.05
N PRO A 150 -13.99 -8.71 -25.28
CA PRO A 150 -15.34 -8.55 -24.79
C PRO A 150 -15.39 -8.47 -23.25
N THR A 151 -16.44 -7.83 -22.71
CA THR A 151 -16.61 -7.67 -21.25
C THR A 151 -16.65 -9.01 -20.51
N SER A 152 -17.16 -10.06 -21.16
CA SER A 152 -17.20 -11.43 -20.62
C SER A 152 -15.85 -12.14 -20.59
N ALA A 153 -14.81 -11.60 -21.24
CA ALA A 153 -13.50 -12.21 -21.30
C ALA A 153 -12.84 -12.32 -19.91
N TRP A 154 -12.06 -13.39 -19.68
CA TRP A 154 -11.33 -13.63 -18.44
C TRP A 154 -10.49 -12.42 -17.99
N ILE A 155 -9.89 -11.69 -18.92
CA ILE A 155 -9.06 -10.52 -18.64
C ILE A 155 -9.89 -9.34 -18.06
N ASN A 156 -11.20 -9.27 -18.37
CA ASN A 156 -12.13 -8.22 -17.95
C ASN A 156 -12.94 -8.57 -16.69
N ARG A 157 -12.69 -9.74 -16.05
CA ARG A 157 -13.40 -10.10 -14.81
C ARG A 157 -13.12 -9.10 -13.68
N GLY A 158 -14.08 -8.94 -12.78
CA GLY A 158 -13.97 -8.11 -11.60
C GLY A 158 -13.01 -8.66 -10.54
N VAL A 159 -12.68 -7.85 -9.55
CA VAL A 159 -11.93 -8.28 -8.36
C VAL A 159 -12.76 -9.29 -7.59
N GLY A 160 -12.15 -10.38 -7.13
CA GLY A 160 -12.86 -11.51 -6.53
C GLY A 160 -13.42 -12.50 -7.55
N GLY A 161 -13.20 -12.28 -8.86
CA GLY A 161 -13.61 -13.19 -9.94
C GLY A 161 -15.09 -13.11 -10.32
N VAL A 162 -15.84 -12.19 -9.71
CA VAL A 162 -17.28 -12.02 -9.92
C VAL A 162 -17.55 -10.72 -10.71
N GLY A 163 -18.45 -10.82 -11.69
CA GLY A 163 -18.84 -9.66 -12.52
C GLY A 163 -17.74 -9.21 -13.49
N THR A 164 -17.94 -8.03 -14.06
CA THR A 164 -17.00 -7.35 -14.95
C THR A 164 -16.30 -6.21 -14.22
N SER A 165 -15.16 -5.77 -14.74
CA SER A 165 -14.41 -4.64 -14.16
C SER A 165 -15.04 -3.26 -14.42
N GLY A 166 -16.26 -3.22 -14.96
CA GLY A 166 -16.92 -1.97 -15.39
C GLY A 166 -16.31 -1.35 -16.64
N PHE A 167 -15.40 -2.04 -17.29
CA PHE A 167 -14.78 -1.59 -18.53
C PHE A 167 -15.59 -2.15 -19.71
N SER A 168 -16.24 -1.29 -20.46
CA SER A 168 -16.85 -1.65 -21.75
C SER A 168 -15.75 -1.64 -22.81
N GLY A 169 -15.37 -2.81 -23.31
CA GLY A 169 -14.45 -2.93 -24.45
C GLY A 169 -15.09 -2.47 -25.75
N LEU A 170 -14.26 -2.19 -26.77
CA LEU A 170 -14.70 -1.79 -28.10
C LEU A 170 -15.64 -2.82 -28.75
N LEU A 171 -15.56 -4.09 -28.35
CA LEU A 171 -16.34 -5.18 -28.96
C LEU A 171 -17.76 -5.34 -28.38
N ASP A 172 -18.12 -4.53 -27.37
CA ASP A 172 -19.47 -4.56 -26.76
C ASP A 172 -20.42 -3.49 -27.31
N ILE A 173 -20.03 -2.79 -28.40
CA ILE A 173 -20.82 -1.75 -29.07
C ILE A 173 -21.62 -2.36 -30.21
#